data_8b988e5a2758d85518f68321f36b025f
#
_entry.id   8b988e5a2758d85518f68321f36b025f
#
_cell.length_a   1.000
_cell.length_b   1.000
_cell.length_c   1.000
_cell.angle_alpha   90.00
_cell.angle_beta   90.00
_cell.angle_gamma   90.00
#
_symmetry.space_group_name_H-M   'P 1'
#
loop_
_entity.id
_entity.type
_entity.pdbx_description
1 polymer ?
#
loop_
_entity_poly.entity_id
_entity_poly.type
_entity_poly.pdbx_seq_one_letter_code
_entity_poly.pdbx_strand_id
1 'polypeptide(L)'
;GVAIAGIDKISLLEQVAVQDLVAVGKFILLPGDDLTLATILKSPLWGLTDDDLFELCYSRGDKSLWSRLGANPKYGKVYSELQTLLNMADFVRPFELYSYILNKMDGRRKFVSRIGYEAEDGIDEFVNLSLNFEQEHIPTLQLFIDWIEKDEVEIKRELEQSEADAVRIMTVHGSKGLQAPVVILPDTVRVKNIRNEAGLLLDDVMYYPFSSADFETNCKRIKEREKELSLEEYRRLLYVA
;
A
#
# COMPACT_ATOMS: atom_id res chain seq x y z
N GLY A 1 23.50 12.68 5.05
CA GLY A 1 22.93 11.42 5.47
C GLY A 1 23.47 10.29 4.61
N VAL A 2 23.42 9.06 5.06
CA VAL A 2 23.80 7.88 4.27
C VAL A 2 22.62 7.54 3.38
N ALA A 3 22.87 7.31 2.08
CA ALA A 3 21.84 6.85 1.16
C ALA A 3 21.39 5.42 1.54
N ILE A 4 20.10 5.18 1.57
CA ILE A 4 19.52 3.87 1.92
C ILE A 4 18.83 3.33 0.67
N ALA A 5 19.22 2.12 0.28
CA ALA A 5 18.55 1.35 -0.75
C ALA A 5 17.86 0.14 -0.07
N GLY A 6 16.54 0.12 -0.05
CA GLY A 6 15.77 -0.97 0.55
C GLY A 6 15.12 -1.82 -0.54
N ILE A 7 15.20 -3.14 -0.43
CA ILE A 7 14.32 -4.05 -1.16
C ILE A 7 13.15 -4.30 -0.20
N ASP A 8 12.21 -3.37 -0.16
CA ASP A 8 10.96 -3.61 0.54
C ASP A 8 9.89 -4.00 -0.48
N LYS A 9 9.23 -5.12 -0.20
CA LYS A 9 7.93 -5.41 -0.78
C LYS A 9 6.95 -4.46 -0.10
N ILE A 10 6.72 -3.31 -0.71
CA ILE A 10 5.72 -2.38 -0.23
C ILE A 10 4.42 -2.74 -0.95
N SER A 11 3.35 -2.97 -0.19
CA SER A 11 2.03 -3.08 -0.78
C SER A 11 1.74 -1.78 -1.54
N LEU A 12 1.39 -1.89 -2.82
CA LEU A 12 1.08 -0.73 -3.64
C LEU A 12 0.01 0.15 -3.00
N LEU A 13 -1.01 -0.48 -2.41
CA LEU A 13 -2.13 0.18 -1.76
C LEU A 13 -1.77 0.87 -0.43
N GLU A 14 -0.60 0.60 0.14
CA GLU A 14 -0.13 1.31 1.35
C GLU A 14 0.49 2.68 1.01
N GLN A 15 0.80 2.92 -0.26
CA GLN A 15 1.34 4.20 -0.69
C GLN A 15 0.26 5.29 -0.77
N VAL A 16 0.48 6.40 -0.08
CA VAL A 16 -0.49 7.51 0.00
C VAL A 16 -0.89 8.04 -1.38
N ALA A 17 0.05 8.19 -2.31
CA ALA A 17 -0.25 8.65 -3.67
C ALA A 17 -1.20 7.70 -4.40
N VAL A 18 -1.03 6.39 -4.21
CA VAL A 18 -1.89 5.36 -4.82
C VAL A 18 -3.26 5.33 -4.17
N GLN A 19 -3.32 5.44 -2.83
CA GLN A 19 -4.59 5.57 -2.11
C GLN A 19 -5.42 6.75 -2.60
N ASP A 20 -4.77 7.89 -2.81
CA ASP A 20 -5.42 9.09 -3.35
C ASP A 20 -5.93 8.87 -4.78
N LEU A 21 -5.15 8.21 -5.65
CA LEU A 21 -5.59 7.88 -7.02
C LEU A 21 -6.77 6.89 -7.02
N VAL A 22 -6.73 5.86 -6.18
CA VAL A 22 -7.86 4.93 -5.98
C VAL A 22 -9.09 5.67 -5.47
N ALA A 23 -8.91 6.60 -4.50
CA ALA A 23 -10.01 7.41 -3.99
C ALA A 23 -10.64 8.29 -5.06
N VAL A 24 -9.85 8.84 -6.01
CA VAL A 24 -10.40 9.57 -7.18
C VAL A 24 -11.27 8.64 -8.03
N GLY A 25 -10.80 7.42 -8.32
CA GLY A 25 -11.61 6.44 -9.05
C GLY A 25 -12.92 6.10 -8.34
N LYS A 26 -12.89 5.89 -7.02
CA LYS A 26 -14.09 5.66 -6.20
C LYS A 26 -15.06 6.83 -6.23
N PHE A 27 -14.57 8.05 -6.11
CA PHE A 27 -15.40 9.25 -6.21
C PHE A 27 -16.09 9.34 -7.57
N ILE A 28 -15.37 9.07 -8.65
CA ILE A 28 -15.92 9.08 -10.00
C ILE A 28 -17.06 8.06 -10.13
N LEU A 29 -16.92 6.88 -9.54
CA LEU A 29 -17.95 5.84 -9.53
C LEU A 29 -19.13 6.16 -8.62
N LEU A 30 -18.90 6.86 -7.51
CA LEU A 30 -19.92 7.21 -6.53
C LEU A 30 -19.78 8.67 -6.04
N PRO A 31 -20.19 9.66 -6.85
CA PRO A 31 -20.04 11.08 -6.50
C PRO A 31 -20.82 11.53 -5.26
N GLY A 32 -21.75 10.69 -4.78
CA GLY A 32 -22.52 10.93 -3.56
C GLY A 32 -21.79 10.55 -2.27
N ASP A 33 -20.63 9.92 -2.33
CA ASP A 33 -19.82 9.60 -1.16
C ASP A 33 -19.01 10.82 -0.70
N ASP A 34 -19.55 11.49 0.30
CA ASP A 34 -18.96 12.70 0.88
C ASP A 34 -17.62 12.44 1.54
N LEU A 35 -17.38 11.23 2.09
CA LEU A 35 -16.12 10.89 2.74
C LEU A 35 -15.00 10.74 1.71
N THR A 36 -15.26 9.99 0.65
CA THR A 36 -14.32 9.84 -0.46
C THR A 36 -14.04 11.21 -1.12
N LEU A 37 -15.07 12.04 -1.31
CA LEU A 37 -14.87 13.39 -1.84
C LEU A 37 -14.00 14.24 -0.90
N ALA A 38 -14.23 14.23 0.40
CA ALA A 38 -13.40 14.96 1.35
C ALA A 38 -11.94 14.49 1.32
N THR A 39 -11.72 13.19 1.20
CA THR A 39 -10.37 12.59 1.09
C THR A 39 -9.63 13.14 -0.14
N ILE A 40 -10.25 13.09 -1.32
CA ILE A 40 -9.60 13.57 -2.55
C ILE A 40 -9.37 15.08 -2.53
N LEU A 41 -10.29 15.87 -1.99
CA LEU A 41 -10.12 17.32 -1.87
C LEU A 41 -8.90 17.69 -1.02
N LYS A 42 -8.58 16.87 -0.02
CA LYS A 42 -7.43 17.05 0.88
C LYS A 42 -6.12 16.51 0.28
N SER A 43 -6.21 15.64 -0.72
CA SER A 43 -5.05 15.06 -1.40
C SER A 43 -4.17 16.14 -2.06
N PRO A 44 -2.92 15.82 -2.42
CA PRO A 44 -2.05 16.74 -3.16
C PRO A 44 -2.64 17.25 -4.48
N LEU A 45 -3.60 16.53 -5.06
CA LEU A 45 -4.25 16.93 -6.33
C LEU A 45 -4.99 18.25 -6.24
N TRP A 46 -5.71 18.49 -5.13
CA TRP A 46 -6.49 19.71 -4.92
C TRP A 46 -6.02 20.53 -3.71
N GLY A 47 -5.43 19.88 -2.71
CA GLY A 47 -4.72 20.54 -1.62
C GLY A 47 -5.56 21.41 -0.71
N LEU A 48 -6.87 21.12 -0.56
CA LEU A 48 -7.72 21.84 0.38
C LEU A 48 -7.25 21.59 1.82
N THR A 49 -7.36 22.62 2.64
CA THR A 49 -7.04 22.57 4.07
C THR A 49 -8.20 22.02 4.90
N ASP A 50 -7.93 21.71 6.17
CA ASP A 50 -8.99 21.34 7.12
C ASP A 50 -10.00 22.47 7.32
N ASP A 51 -9.56 23.74 7.27
CA ASP A 51 -10.44 24.89 7.34
C ASP A 51 -11.36 25.00 6.12
N ASP A 52 -10.85 24.73 4.92
CA ASP A 52 -11.65 24.68 3.70
C ASP A 52 -12.73 23.58 3.76
N LEU A 53 -12.35 22.40 4.24
CA LEU A 53 -13.30 21.30 4.43
C LEU A 53 -14.32 21.62 5.53
N PHE A 54 -13.88 22.24 6.61
CA PHE A 54 -14.80 22.69 7.65
C PHE A 54 -15.81 23.70 7.10
N GLU A 55 -15.38 24.70 6.32
CA GLU A 55 -16.25 25.66 5.66
C GLU A 55 -17.32 24.98 4.78
N LEU A 56 -16.89 23.97 3.99
CA LEU A 56 -17.78 23.22 3.11
C LEU A 56 -18.76 22.31 3.87
N CYS A 57 -18.30 21.69 4.96
CA CYS A 57 -19.07 20.69 5.69
C CYS A 57 -19.91 21.29 6.83
N TYR A 58 -19.48 22.39 7.42
CA TYR A 58 -20.16 23.01 8.56
C TYR A 58 -21.55 23.51 8.17
N SER A 59 -22.54 23.17 8.97
CA SER A 59 -23.94 23.64 8.82
C SER A 59 -24.55 23.37 7.44
N ARG A 60 -24.15 22.27 6.76
CA ARG A 60 -24.63 21.95 5.40
C ARG A 60 -26.05 21.33 5.37
N GLY A 61 -26.59 20.92 6.53
CA GLY A 61 -27.87 20.21 6.60
C GLY A 61 -27.81 18.90 5.78
N ASP A 62 -28.87 18.62 5.04
CA ASP A 62 -28.99 17.41 4.19
C ASP A 62 -28.30 17.53 2.82
N LYS A 63 -27.56 18.62 2.56
CA LYS A 63 -26.89 18.82 1.28
C LYS A 63 -25.60 18.01 1.23
N SER A 64 -25.37 17.34 0.09
CA SER A 64 -24.11 16.63 -0.15
C SER A 64 -22.91 17.59 -0.23
N LEU A 65 -21.71 17.11 0.09
CA LEU A 65 -20.48 17.89 -0.05
C LEU A 65 -20.27 18.32 -1.52
N TRP A 66 -20.60 17.46 -2.49
CA TRP A 66 -20.57 17.76 -3.92
C TRP A 66 -21.44 18.98 -4.26
N SER A 67 -22.68 19.02 -3.77
CA SER A 67 -23.58 20.16 -3.97
C SER A 67 -23.05 21.44 -3.36
N ARG A 68 -22.43 21.38 -2.19
CA ARG A 68 -21.82 22.53 -1.51
C ARG A 68 -20.60 23.05 -2.23
N LEU A 69 -19.76 22.13 -2.74
CA LEU A 69 -18.58 22.47 -3.52
C LEU A 69 -18.98 23.26 -4.80
N GLY A 70 -19.98 22.79 -5.53
CA GLY A 70 -20.46 23.45 -6.75
C GLY A 70 -21.18 24.78 -6.52
N ALA A 71 -21.78 24.97 -5.35
CA ALA A 71 -22.46 26.21 -5.00
C ALA A 71 -21.51 27.33 -4.52
N ASN A 72 -20.25 27.01 -4.15
CA ASN A 72 -19.31 27.99 -3.62
C ASN A 72 -18.30 28.44 -4.69
N PRO A 73 -18.36 29.70 -5.15
CA PRO A 73 -17.46 30.21 -6.19
C PRO A 73 -15.96 30.10 -5.85
N LYS A 74 -15.60 30.09 -4.57
CA LYS A 74 -14.21 29.92 -4.09
C LYS A 74 -13.60 28.63 -4.63
N TYR A 75 -14.39 27.57 -4.76
CA TYR A 75 -13.95 26.24 -5.19
C TYR A 75 -14.36 25.91 -6.63
N GLY A 76 -14.80 26.89 -7.42
CA GLY A 76 -15.30 26.70 -8.78
C GLY A 76 -14.31 25.99 -9.70
N LYS A 77 -13.00 26.25 -9.58
CA LYS A 77 -11.96 25.55 -10.33
C LYS A 77 -11.91 24.06 -9.97
N VAL A 78 -11.90 23.75 -8.67
CA VAL A 78 -11.88 22.36 -8.17
C VAL A 78 -13.12 21.61 -8.65
N TYR A 79 -14.29 22.24 -8.52
CA TYR A 79 -15.55 21.67 -9.00
C TYR A 79 -15.51 21.37 -10.50
N SER A 80 -15.01 22.31 -11.32
CA SER A 80 -14.93 22.10 -12.78
C SER A 80 -13.95 21.01 -13.19
N GLU A 81 -12.82 20.88 -12.49
CA GLU A 81 -11.85 19.79 -12.71
C GLU A 81 -12.48 18.43 -12.37
N LEU A 82 -13.13 18.29 -11.22
CA LEU A 82 -13.82 17.07 -10.83
C LEU A 82 -14.99 16.75 -11.77
N GLN A 83 -15.76 17.75 -12.19
CA GLN A 83 -16.83 17.55 -13.16
C GLN A 83 -16.30 17.03 -14.51
N THR A 84 -15.12 17.49 -14.94
CA THR A 84 -14.45 16.98 -16.13
C THR A 84 -14.12 15.49 -15.99
N LEU A 85 -13.58 15.06 -14.84
CA LEU A 85 -13.30 13.65 -14.58
C LEU A 85 -14.58 12.80 -14.55
N LEU A 86 -15.66 13.30 -13.95
CA LEU A 86 -16.97 12.62 -13.98
C LEU A 86 -17.50 12.45 -15.41
N ASN A 87 -17.33 13.45 -16.26
CA ASN A 87 -17.76 13.36 -17.65
C ASN A 87 -16.90 12.40 -18.50
N MET A 88 -15.68 12.08 -18.06
CA MET A 88 -14.80 11.13 -18.72
C MET A 88 -15.10 9.67 -18.33
N ALA A 89 -15.69 9.43 -17.18
CA ALA A 89 -15.79 8.12 -16.51
C ALA A 89 -16.29 6.98 -17.40
N ASP A 90 -17.32 7.25 -18.22
CA ASP A 90 -17.97 6.23 -19.06
C ASP A 90 -17.33 6.10 -20.47
N PHE A 91 -16.42 6.99 -20.81
CA PHE A 91 -15.89 7.12 -22.17
C PHE A 91 -14.41 6.77 -22.31
N VAL A 92 -13.65 6.83 -21.22
CA VAL A 92 -12.21 6.57 -21.23
C VAL A 92 -11.87 5.35 -20.37
N ARG A 93 -10.78 4.70 -20.73
CA ARG A 93 -10.27 3.55 -20.01
C ARG A 93 -9.50 3.99 -18.74
N PRO A 94 -9.29 3.10 -17.77
CA PRO A 94 -8.56 3.42 -16.55
C PRO A 94 -7.20 4.07 -16.80
N PHE A 95 -6.38 3.51 -17.69
CA PHE A 95 -5.07 4.07 -18.02
C PHE A 95 -5.16 5.50 -18.58
N GLU A 96 -6.11 5.76 -19.47
CA GLU A 96 -6.31 7.09 -20.05
C GLU A 96 -6.77 8.10 -19.00
N LEU A 97 -7.68 7.70 -18.11
CA LEU A 97 -8.17 8.52 -17.01
C LEU A 97 -7.03 8.92 -16.07
N TYR A 98 -6.26 7.95 -15.59
CA TYR A 98 -5.16 8.23 -14.66
C TYR A 98 -4.00 8.96 -15.34
N SER A 99 -3.72 8.68 -16.60
CA SER A 99 -2.76 9.44 -17.39
C SER A 99 -3.19 10.91 -17.55
N TYR A 100 -4.48 11.18 -17.72
CA TYR A 100 -5.01 12.54 -17.75
C TYR A 100 -4.80 13.25 -16.40
N ILE A 101 -5.14 12.61 -15.29
CA ILE A 101 -4.96 13.17 -13.95
C ILE A 101 -3.47 13.49 -13.67
N LEU A 102 -2.58 12.54 -13.98
CA LEU A 102 -1.17 12.67 -13.67
C LEU A 102 -0.43 13.67 -14.57
N ASN A 103 -0.78 13.73 -15.86
CA ASN A 103 -0.05 14.54 -16.83
C ASN A 103 -0.76 15.85 -17.17
N LYS A 104 -2.08 15.83 -17.45
CA LYS A 104 -2.83 17.05 -17.88
C LYS A 104 -3.23 17.92 -16.70
N MET A 105 -3.57 17.31 -15.56
CA MET A 105 -3.89 18.05 -14.34
C MET A 105 -2.66 18.27 -13.46
N ASP A 106 -1.46 17.93 -13.95
CA ASP A 106 -0.19 18.12 -13.23
C ASP A 106 -0.10 17.32 -11.92
N GLY A 107 -0.84 16.21 -11.84
CA GLY A 107 -0.96 15.39 -10.64
C GLY A 107 0.37 14.83 -10.16
N ARG A 108 1.22 14.33 -11.08
CA ARG A 108 2.55 13.80 -10.72
C ARG A 108 3.39 14.85 -9.99
N ARG A 109 3.49 16.06 -10.51
CA ARG A 109 4.22 17.16 -9.88
C ARG A 109 3.64 17.52 -8.52
N LYS A 110 2.31 17.53 -8.39
CA LYS A 110 1.62 17.82 -7.13
C LYS A 110 1.94 16.77 -6.06
N PHE A 111 1.93 15.48 -6.41
CA PHE A 111 2.30 14.40 -5.52
C PHE A 111 3.77 14.51 -5.08
N VAL A 112 4.69 14.62 -6.03
CA VAL A 112 6.13 14.72 -5.75
C VAL A 112 6.45 15.94 -4.89
N SER A 113 5.83 17.09 -5.15
CA SER A 113 6.07 18.31 -4.38
C SER A 113 5.62 18.22 -2.92
N ARG A 114 4.63 17.39 -2.59
CA ARG A 114 4.08 17.27 -1.24
C ARG A 114 4.55 16.03 -0.49
N ILE A 115 4.72 14.92 -1.18
CA ILE A 115 5.09 13.61 -0.58
C ILE A 115 6.60 13.38 -0.74
N GLY A 116 7.20 13.82 -1.83
CA GLY A 116 8.60 13.55 -2.20
C GLY A 116 8.71 12.61 -3.40
N TYR A 117 9.95 12.40 -3.85
CA TYR A 117 10.23 11.53 -5.00
C TYR A 117 9.84 10.06 -4.77
N GLU A 118 9.70 9.65 -3.51
CA GLU A 118 9.24 8.29 -3.16
C GLU A 118 7.86 7.96 -3.72
N ALA A 119 7.04 8.97 -4.03
CA ALA A 119 5.74 8.77 -4.64
C ALA A 119 5.82 8.33 -6.11
N GLU A 120 6.93 8.59 -6.82
CA GLU A 120 7.04 8.31 -8.25
C GLU A 120 6.97 6.82 -8.56
N ASP A 121 7.70 5.99 -7.80
CA ASP A 121 7.71 4.54 -8.01
C ASP A 121 6.29 3.94 -7.90
N GLY A 122 5.54 4.36 -6.88
CA GLY A 122 4.17 3.88 -6.69
C GLY A 122 3.21 4.37 -7.77
N ILE A 123 3.38 5.61 -8.21
CA ILE A 123 2.57 6.17 -9.31
C ILE A 123 2.86 5.43 -10.60
N ASP A 124 4.13 5.17 -10.92
CA ASP A 124 4.51 4.47 -12.14
C ASP A 124 4.01 3.03 -12.16
N GLU A 125 4.12 2.32 -11.04
CA GLU A 125 3.58 0.97 -10.91
C GLU A 125 2.06 0.96 -11.02
N PHE A 126 1.36 1.90 -10.38
CA PHE A 126 -0.09 2.03 -10.51
C PHE A 126 -0.54 2.25 -11.96
N VAL A 127 0.18 3.09 -12.70
CA VAL A 127 -0.08 3.34 -14.13
C VAL A 127 0.20 2.09 -14.97
N ASN A 128 1.29 1.39 -14.71
CA ASN A 128 1.62 0.13 -15.39
C ASN A 128 0.55 -0.94 -15.13
N LEU A 129 0.08 -1.05 -13.90
CA LEU A 129 -1.01 -1.98 -13.56
C LEU A 129 -2.31 -1.64 -14.26
N SER A 130 -2.65 -0.34 -14.39
CA SER A 130 -3.83 0.06 -15.13
C SER A 130 -3.74 -0.32 -16.60
N LEU A 131 -2.56 -0.23 -17.21
CA LEU A 131 -2.32 -0.65 -18.58
C LEU A 131 -2.38 -2.17 -18.75
N ASN A 132 -1.76 -2.93 -17.83
CA ASN A 132 -1.80 -4.38 -17.84
C ASN A 132 -3.22 -4.92 -17.64
N PHE A 133 -3.98 -4.31 -16.73
CA PHE A 133 -5.39 -4.64 -16.52
C PHE A 133 -6.20 -4.54 -17.82
N GLU A 134 -5.97 -3.51 -18.62
CA GLU A 134 -6.69 -3.31 -19.89
C GLU A 134 -6.39 -4.38 -20.94
N GLN A 135 -5.24 -5.06 -20.84
CA GLN A 135 -4.88 -6.14 -21.77
C GLN A 135 -5.54 -7.47 -21.42
N GLU A 136 -5.83 -7.69 -20.15
CA GLU A 136 -6.30 -8.99 -19.64
C GLU A 136 -7.78 -8.98 -19.23
N HIS A 137 -8.36 -7.79 -19.02
CA HIS A 137 -9.71 -7.62 -18.48
C HIS A 137 -10.54 -6.64 -19.30
N ILE A 138 -11.84 -6.61 -19.02
CA ILE A 138 -12.73 -5.56 -19.57
C ILE A 138 -12.34 -4.22 -18.95
N PRO A 139 -11.91 -3.21 -19.73
CA PRO A 139 -11.26 -2.02 -19.23
C PRO A 139 -12.27 -0.98 -18.70
N THR A 140 -13.02 -1.34 -17.67
CA THR A 140 -13.91 -0.41 -16.96
C THR A 140 -13.28 0.05 -15.67
N LEU A 141 -13.53 1.31 -15.27
CA LEU A 141 -13.01 1.89 -14.04
C LEU A 141 -13.48 1.08 -12.81
N GLN A 142 -14.74 0.64 -12.80
CA GLN A 142 -15.30 -0.14 -11.70
C GLN A 142 -14.55 -1.46 -11.50
N LEU A 143 -14.33 -2.23 -12.57
CA LEU A 143 -13.62 -3.51 -12.48
C LEU A 143 -12.16 -3.31 -12.11
N PHE A 144 -11.52 -2.24 -12.58
CA PHE A 144 -10.15 -1.92 -12.22
C PHE A 144 -10.01 -1.61 -10.71
N ILE A 145 -10.91 -0.77 -10.16
CA ILE A 145 -10.90 -0.44 -8.72
C ILE A 145 -11.15 -1.69 -7.88
N ASP A 146 -12.15 -2.52 -8.24
CA ASP A 146 -12.46 -3.75 -7.53
C ASP A 146 -11.30 -4.77 -7.60
N TRP A 147 -10.62 -4.84 -8.75
CA TRP A 147 -9.47 -5.72 -8.94
C TRP A 147 -8.27 -5.29 -8.10
N ILE A 148 -7.88 -4.00 -8.16
CA ILE A 148 -6.69 -3.52 -7.44
C ILE A 148 -6.86 -3.57 -5.92
N GLU A 149 -8.09 -3.49 -5.41
CA GLU A 149 -8.38 -3.59 -3.97
C GLU A 149 -8.39 -5.03 -3.47
N LYS A 150 -8.65 -6.02 -4.33
CA LYS A 150 -8.69 -7.44 -3.96
C LYS A 150 -7.34 -8.13 -4.08
N ASP A 151 -6.55 -7.74 -5.06
CA ASP A 151 -5.22 -8.28 -5.25
C ASP A 151 -4.23 -7.54 -4.34
N GLU A 152 -3.55 -8.28 -3.47
CA GLU A 152 -2.37 -7.78 -2.75
C GLU A 152 -1.22 -7.60 -3.77
N VAL A 153 -1.28 -6.54 -4.56
CA VAL A 153 -0.22 -6.21 -5.51
C VAL A 153 1.01 -5.76 -4.74
N GLU A 154 1.97 -6.67 -4.61
CA GLU A 154 3.28 -6.36 -4.04
C GLU A 154 4.15 -5.71 -5.12
N ILE A 155 4.58 -4.47 -4.90
CA ILE A 155 5.63 -3.87 -5.72
C ILE A 155 6.94 -4.55 -5.34
N LYS A 156 7.51 -5.30 -6.26
CA LYS A 156 8.94 -5.59 -6.23
C LYS A 156 9.66 -4.34 -6.74
N ARG A 157 10.14 -3.50 -5.84
CA ARG A 157 11.15 -2.53 -6.25
C ARG A 157 12.36 -3.32 -6.75
N GLU A 158 12.44 -3.54 -8.04
CA GLU A 158 13.72 -3.76 -8.68
C GLU A 158 14.47 -2.43 -8.57
N LEU A 159 15.16 -2.26 -7.47
CA LEU A 159 16.23 -1.27 -7.43
C LEU A 159 17.17 -1.65 -8.57
N GLU A 160 16.95 -1.03 -9.72
CA GLU A 160 17.99 -0.97 -10.75
C GLU A 160 19.29 -0.78 -10.00
N GLN A 161 20.26 -1.61 -10.33
CA GLN A 161 21.63 -1.58 -9.82
C GLN A 161 22.20 -0.19 -10.05
N SER A 162 21.67 0.82 -9.37
CA SER A 162 22.39 2.07 -9.28
C SER A 162 23.64 1.72 -8.46
N GLU A 163 24.79 1.90 -9.05
CA GLU A 163 26.13 1.89 -8.42
C GLU A 163 26.22 2.94 -7.30
N ALA A 164 25.12 3.27 -6.67
CA ALA A 164 25.06 4.24 -5.61
C ALA A 164 25.70 3.65 -4.35
N ASP A 165 26.61 4.38 -3.76
CA ASP A 165 27.20 4.13 -2.45
C ASP A 165 26.09 4.25 -1.39
N ALA A 166 25.30 3.18 -1.23
CA ALA A 166 24.10 3.14 -0.40
C ALA A 166 24.06 1.89 0.46
N VAL A 167 23.51 2.03 1.66
CA VAL A 167 23.26 0.90 2.58
C VAL A 167 21.98 0.18 2.16
N ARG A 168 22.10 -1.10 1.82
CA ARG A 168 20.95 -1.95 1.50
C ARG A 168 20.36 -2.56 2.77
N ILE A 169 19.08 -2.31 3.03
CA ILE A 169 18.32 -2.93 4.12
C ILE A 169 17.41 -3.98 3.50
N MET A 170 17.54 -5.24 3.95
CA MET A 170 16.76 -6.33 3.39
C MET A 170 16.60 -7.47 4.39
N THR A 171 15.66 -8.38 4.13
CA THR A 171 15.54 -9.61 4.91
C THR A 171 16.66 -10.59 4.56
N VAL A 172 16.98 -11.51 5.46
CA VAL A 172 17.97 -12.57 5.20
C VAL A 172 17.60 -13.40 3.97
N HIS A 173 16.30 -13.68 3.78
CA HIS A 173 15.82 -14.38 2.57
C HIS A 173 16.03 -13.57 1.29
N GLY A 174 15.86 -12.26 1.37
CA GLY A 174 16.08 -11.34 0.25
C GLY A 174 17.55 -11.16 -0.11
N SER A 175 18.47 -11.45 0.82
CA SER A 175 19.92 -11.36 0.58
C SER A 175 20.50 -12.55 -0.17
N LYS A 176 19.73 -13.62 -0.37
CA LYS A 176 20.23 -14.84 -1.03
C LYS A 176 20.75 -14.55 -2.42
N GLY A 177 22.03 -14.86 -2.64
CA GLY A 177 22.74 -14.65 -3.91
C GLY A 177 23.29 -13.24 -4.10
N LEU A 178 23.11 -12.34 -3.14
CA LEU A 178 23.72 -11.02 -3.14
C LEU A 178 25.02 -11.01 -2.33
N GLN A 179 25.93 -10.08 -2.67
CA GLN A 179 27.20 -9.92 -1.97
C GLN A 179 27.39 -8.45 -1.59
N ALA A 180 28.01 -8.21 -0.44
CA ALA A 180 28.38 -6.88 0.01
C ALA A 180 29.73 -6.91 0.76
N PRO A 181 30.57 -5.86 0.65
CA PRO A 181 31.83 -5.76 1.37
C PRO A 181 31.69 -5.76 2.89
N VAL A 182 30.57 -5.24 3.39
CA VAL A 182 30.21 -5.19 4.82
C VAL A 182 28.78 -5.65 4.98
N VAL A 183 28.55 -6.64 5.84
CA VAL A 183 27.21 -7.14 6.19
C VAL A 183 26.99 -6.91 7.67
N ILE A 184 25.91 -6.25 8.03
CA ILE A 184 25.51 -5.98 9.42
C ILE A 184 24.24 -6.77 9.70
N LEU A 185 24.30 -7.68 10.66
CA LEU A 185 23.16 -8.48 11.12
C LEU A 185 22.70 -7.94 12.49
N PRO A 186 21.76 -6.99 12.54
CA PRO A 186 21.23 -6.48 13.79
C PRO A 186 20.31 -7.53 14.40
N ASP A 187 20.31 -7.60 15.73
CA ASP A 187 19.37 -8.43 16.51
C ASP A 187 19.42 -9.95 16.24
N THR A 188 20.64 -10.51 16.13
CA THR A 188 20.85 -11.95 15.93
C THR A 188 20.55 -12.81 17.16
N VAL A 189 20.16 -12.23 18.29
CA VAL A 189 19.97 -12.92 19.58
C VAL A 189 18.50 -13.25 19.86
N ARG A 190 17.55 -12.65 19.16
CA ARG A 190 16.13 -12.93 19.37
C ARG A 190 15.74 -14.29 18.85
N VAL A 191 15.54 -15.23 19.76
CA VAL A 191 14.84 -16.49 19.45
C VAL A 191 13.34 -16.20 19.45
N LYS A 192 12.66 -16.52 18.35
CA LYS A 192 11.20 -16.36 18.22
C LYS A 192 10.53 -17.21 19.33
N ASN A 193 9.86 -16.56 20.27
CA ASN A 193 9.05 -17.27 21.23
C ASN A 193 7.87 -17.91 20.48
N ILE A 194 7.80 -19.22 20.48
CA ILE A 194 6.65 -19.97 19.94
C ILE A 194 5.46 -19.63 20.84
N ARG A 195 4.59 -18.72 20.36
CA ARG A 195 3.32 -18.44 21.03
C ARG A 195 2.37 -19.60 20.78
N ASN A 196 1.60 -19.98 21.79
CA ASN A 196 0.59 -21.05 21.74
C ASN A 196 -0.68 -20.60 20.98
N GLU A 197 -0.57 -20.24 19.73
CA GLU A 197 -1.71 -19.66 18.99
C GLU A 197 -2.57 -20.71 18.27
N ALA A 198 -2.06 -21.92 18.08
CA ALA A 198 -2.83 -23.03 17.50
C ALA A 198 -2.37 -24.34 18.15
N GLY A 199 -3.24 -25.32 18.23
CA GLY A 199 -2.92 -26.62 18.85
C GLY A 199 -1.55 -27.18 18.40
N LEU A 200 -0.93 -27.95 19.28
CA LEU A 200 0.34 -28.61 19.02
C LEU A 200 0.09 -29.93 18.27
N LEU A 201 0.81 -30.17 17.17
CA LEU A 201 0.67 -31.39 16.38
C LEU A 201 1.84 -32.34 16.66
N LEU A 202 1.52 -33.59 16.99
CA LEU A 202 2.52 -34.66 17.15
C LEU A 202 1.97 -35.97 16.57
N ASP A 203 2.69 -36.57 15.61
CA ASP A 203 2.35 -37.85 15.03
C ASP A 203 0.85 -37.90 14.58
N ASP A 204 0.38 -36.87 13.87
CA ASP A 204 -1.00 -36.66 13.41
C ASP A 204 -2.05 -36.46 14.50
N VAL A 205 -1.65 -36.32 15.74
CA VAL A 205 -2.55 -35.99 16.86
C VAL A 205 -2.41 -34.51 17.25
N MET A 206 -3.54 -33.82 17.31
CA MET A 206 -3.60 -32.41 17.69
C MET A 206 -3.87 -32.26 19.19
N TYR A 207 -2.98 -31.59 19.90
CA TYR A 207 -3.08 -31.27 21.31
C TYR A 207 -3.50 -29.81 21.51
N TYR A 208 -4.57 -29.60 22.28
CA TYR A 208 -5.06 -28.26 22.63
C TYR A 208 -4.89 -28.02 24.15
N PRO A 209 -3.76 -27.49 24.61
CA PRO A 209 -3.61 -27.12 26.02
C PRO A 209 -4.38 -25.81 26.29
N PHE A 210 -5.40 -25.85 27.13
CA PHE A 210 -6.19 -24.67 27.51
C PHE A 210 -5.45 -23.74 28.49
N SER A 211 -4.48 -24.25 29.23
CA SER A 211 -3.65 -23.46 30.15
C SER A 211 -2.22 -24.02 30.25
N SER A 212 -1.32 -23.20 30.77
CA SER A 212 0.06 -23.65 31.04
C SER A 212 0.17 -24.78 32.10
N ALA A 213 -0.88 -24.98 32.90
CA ALA A 213 -0.96 -26.05 33.89
C ALA A 213 -1.31 -27.41 33.26
N ASP A 214 -1.96 -27.40 32.09
CA ASP A 214 -2.43 -28.61 31.38
C ASP A 214 -1.34 -29.18 30.44
N PHE A 215 -0.09 -28.71 30.57
CA PHE A 215 1.03 -29.21 29.77
C PHE A 215 1.46 -30.59 30.26
N GLU A 216 0.87 -31.64 29.70
CA GLU A 216 1.36 -33.00 29.84
C GLU A 216 2.77 -33.17 29.23
N THR A 217 3.45 -34.27 29.60
CA THR A 217 4.81 -34.60 29.16
C THR A 217 4.96 -34.54 27.63
N ASN A 218 3.93 -34.96 26.89
CA ASN A 218 3.94 -34.92 25.44
C ASN A 218 3.96 -33.49 24.89
N CYS A 219 3.15 -32.59 25.42
CA CYS A 219 3.13 -31.18 24.98
C CYS A 219 4.47 -30.49 25.25
N LYS A 220 5.15 -30.81 26.38
CA LYS A 220 6.50 -30.31 26.66
C LYS A 220 7.51 -30.79 25.64
N ARG A 221 7.47 -32.10 25.28
CA ARG A 221 8.36 -32.69 24.28
C ARG A 221 8.16 -32.08 22.90
N ILE A 222 6.92 -31.82 22.52
CA ILE A 222 6.61 -31.15 21.24
C ILE A 222 7.21 -29.74 21.21
N LYS A 223 7.00 -28.95 22.26
CA LYS A 223 7.56 -27.60 22.38
C LYS A 223 9.08 -27.58 22.32
N GLU A 224 9.73 -28.52 23.01
CA GLU A 224 11.18 -28.63 22.96
C GLU A 224 11.66 -28.93 21.56
N ARG A 225 11.01 -29.88 20.87
CA ARG A 225 11.34 -30.23 19.48
C ARG A 225 11.09 -29.07 18.51
N GLU A 226 9.97 -28.37 18.61
CA GLU A 226 9.71 -27.17 17.80
C GLU A 226 10.73 -26.07 18.05
N LYS A 227 11.15 -25.90 19.29
CA LYS A 227 12.20 -24.93 19.64
C LYS A 227 13.55 -25.33 19.02
N GLU A 228 13.89 -26.59 19.03
CA GLU A 228 15.11 -27.10 18.38
C GLU A 228 15.05 -26.90 16.87
N LEU A 229 13.95 -27.26 16.22
CA LEU A 229 13.73 -27.03 14.78
C LEU A 229 13.81 -25.54 14.42
N SER A 230 13.22 -24.69 15.23
CA SER A 230 13.29 -23.24 15.04
C SER A 230 14.72 -22.70 15.18
N LEU A 231 15.50 -23.24 16.10
CA LEU A 231 16.92 -22.88 16.26
C LEU A 231 17.77 -23.38 15.09
N GLU A 232 17.50 -24.57 14.58
CA GLU A 232 18.18 -25.09 13.39
C GLU A 232 17.89 -24.25 12.17
N GLU A 233 16.63 -23.87 11.96
CA GLU A 233 16.24 -22.98 10.88
C GLU A 233 16.90 -21.60 11.00
N TYR A 234 16.94 -21.06 12.21
CA TYR A 234 17.63 -19.81 12.46
C TYR A 234 19.13 -19.87 12.14
N ARG A 235 19.80 -20.99 12.47
CA ARG A 235 21.21 -21.22 12.10
C ARG A 235 21.39 -21.34 10.58
N ARG A 236 20.46 -21.97 9.87
CA ARG A 236 20.47 -22.04 8.39
C ARG A 236 20.33 -20.65 7.78
N LEU A 237 19.45 -19.81 8.33
CA LEU A 237 19.30 -18.42 7.89
C LEU A 237 20.57 -17.60 8.08
N LEU A 238 21.24 -17.76 9.22
CA LEU A 238 22.54 -17.11 9.48
C LEU A 238 23.63 -17.57 8.50
N TYR A 239 23.58 -18.81 8.04
CA TYR A 239 24.53 -19.31 7.04
C TYR A 239 24.27 -18.72 5.64
N VAL A 240 23.03 -18.35 5.33
CA VAL A 240 22.64 -17.77 4.04
C VAL A 240 22.93 -16.27 3.99
N ALA A 241 22.92 -15.59 5.15
CA ALA A 241 23.21 -14.16 5.30
C ALA A 241 24.68 -13.83 5.07
#